data_718b1a3fc1c6279fdf40094af563195f
#
_entry.id   718b1a3fc1c6279fdf40094af563195f
#
_cell.length_a   1.000
_cell.length_b   1.000
_cell.length_c   1.000
_cell.angle_alpha   90.00
_cell.angle_beta   90.00
_cell.angle_gamma   90.00
#
_symmetry.space_group_name_H-M   'P 1'
#
loop_
_entity.id
_entity.type
_entity.pdbx_description
1 polymer ?
#
loop_
_entity_poly.entity_id
_entity_poly.type
_entity_poly.pdbx_seq_one_letter_code
_entity_poly.pdbx_strand_id
1 'polypeptide(L)'
;PTINITNYDEYIYISNASFSDKPIAGFDLDYTLIKPKSGKLFAKNKDDWRFLFDNVVSYLQSIAPTYNIVIFTNQNGIKKDAKREMFLAKIVQIIEAIQLPIHIYASKTNGFMRKPLTGLWETCLSNIKSKHTNHFYCGDAAGRPDDFAATDLMFANNNNITFLLPEEVFKEEKSDIEYSWPEYLTQYSGSSAKLTFEVEGPTLLLMCGYPGCGKSTVVNTLDGFTAVSNDTLGTKAKCIKATKELMLKNINIVVDNTNLSLANRIEYYKLAREWIVSKKGNPYNIIVIHINNNIQFCYYMNQLRCQLSKGVQKLVPKIAYHTLKKRAEFPALSEYDNIKIITHSSMVDEYIYQFPPL
;
A
#
# COMPACT_ATOMS: atom_id res chain seq x y z
N PRO A 1 -19.88 -31.20 -3.15
CA PRO A 1 -20.32 -29.90 -2.64
C PRO A 1 -20.29 -28.86 -3.76
N THR A 2 -21.31 -27.99 -3.81
CA THR A 2 -21.40 -26.91 -4.80
C THR A 2 -20.33 -25.86 -4.51
N ILE A 3 -19.55 -25.47 -5.52
CA ILE A 3 -18.54 -24.41 -5.38
C ILE A 3 -19.25 -23.07 -5.66
N ASN A 4 -19.22 -22.16 -4.68
CA ASN A 4 -19.78 -20.83 -4.78
C ASN A 4 -18.65 -19.82 -5.09
N ILE A 5 -18.85 -18.95 -6.07
CA ILE A 5 -17.87 -17.93 -6.48
C ILE A 5 -18.54 -16.56 -6.42
N THR A 6 -18.00 -15.66 -5.61
CA THR A 6 -18.45 -14.27 -5.51
C THR A 6 -17.31 -13.34 -5.95
N ASN A 7 -17.57 -12.51 -6.95
CA ASN A 7 -16.59 -11.61 -7.53
C ASN A 7 -16.82 -10.18 -7.03
N TYR A 8 -16.01 -9.72 -6.07
CA TYR A 8 -15.99 -8.34 -5.57
C TYR A 8 -15.00 -7.48 -6.40
N ASP A 9 -15.03 -6.19 -6.25
CA ASP A 9 -14.17 -5.26 -7.01
C ASP A 9 -12.67 -5.50 -6.78
N GLU A 10 -12.25 -5.79 -5.56
CA GLU A 10 -10.85 -5.91 -5.18
C GLU A 10 -10.36 -7.35 -4.98
N TYR A 11 -11.27 -8.32 -4.79
CA TYR A 11 -10.94 -9.74 -4.57
C TYR A 11 -12.05 -10.67 -5.11
N ILE A 12 -11.73 -11.95 -5.17
CA ILE A 12 -12.70 -13.02 -5.43
C ILE A 12 -12.78 -13.89 -4.17
N TYR A 13 -13.99 -14.19 -3.73
CA TYR A 13 -14.25 -15.18 -2.70
C TYR A 13 -14.81 -16.47 -3.32
N ILE A 14 -14.21 -17.60 -2.95
CA ILE A 14 -14.60 -18.93 -3.44
C ILE A 14 -14.77 -19.84 -2.23
N SER A 15 -15.85 -20.62 -2.15
CA SER A 15 -16.07 -21.59 -1.09
C SER A 15 -16.91 -22.76 -1.54
N ASN A 16 -16.70 -23.91 -0.93
CA ASN A 16 -17.54 -25.12 -1.13
C ASN A 16 -18.28 -25.55 0.15
N ALA A 17 -18.24 -24.69 1.19
CA ALA A 17 -18.89 -24.93 2.49
C ALA A 17 -19.18 -23.59 3.20
N SER A 18 -19.95 -23.66 4.29
CA SER A 18 -20.09 -22.56 5.25
C SER A 18 -18.97 -22.64 6.31
N PHE A 19 -18.62 -21.51 6.89
CA PHE A 19 -17.72 -21.48 8.06
C PHE A 19 -18.36 -22.17 9.26
N SER A 20 -17.53 -22.87 10.03
CA SER A 20 -17.87 -23.39 11.36
C SER A 20 -17.21 -22.56 12.46
N ASP A 21 -17.69 -22.67 13.69
CA ASP A 21 -17.09 -22.00 14.85
C ASP A 21 -15.79 -22.67 15.26
N LYS A 22 -14.74 -22.40 14.48
CA LYS A 22 -13.37 -22.93 14.65
C LYS A 22 -12.37 -21.82 14.33
N PRO A 23 -11.13 -21.90 14.85
CA PRO A 23 -10.07 -21.01 14.42
C PRO A 23 -9.72 -21.21 12.93
N ILE A 24 -8.93 -20.28 12.39
CA ILE A 24 -8.46 -20.31 11.00
C ILE A 24 -7.08 -20.95 10.93
N ALA A 25 -6.93 -21.95 10.06
CA ALA A 25 -5.66 -22.33 9.47
C ALA A 25 -5.56 -21.65 8.10
N GLY A 26 -4.82 -20.55 8.05
CA GLY A 26 -4.60 -19.77 6.85
C GLY A 26 -3.40 -20.29 6.05
N PHE A 27 -3.51 -20.30 4.72
CA PHE A 27 -2.44 -20.73 3.81
C PHE A 27 -2.31 -19.75 2.65
N ASP A 28 -1.09 -19.50 2.19
CA ASP A 28 -0.90 -19.04 0.81
C ASP A 28 -1.15 -20.21 -0.17
N LEU A 29 -1.26 -19.92 -1.44
CA LEU A 29 -1.53 -20.91 -2.47
C LEU A 29 -0.27 -21.35 -3.21
N ASP A 30 0.34 -20.41 -3.96
CA ASP A 30 1.45 -20.70 -4.86
C ASP A 30 2.76 -20.83 -4.04
N TYR A 31 3.52 -21.91 -4.22
CA TYR A 31 4.71 -22.30 -3.45
C TYR A 31 4.49 -22.60 -1.96
N THR A 32 3.21 -22.65 -1.53
CA THR A 32 2.81 -23.08 -0.19
C THR A 32 2.02 -24.38 -0.25
N LEU A 33 0.87 -24.40 -0.90
CA LEU A 33 0.07 -25.63 -1.11
C LEU A 33 0.39 -26.31 -2.45
N ILE A 34 0.65 -25.51 -3.49
CA ILE A 34 0.91 -25.99 -4.84
C ILE A 34 2.14 -25.33 -5.48
N LYS A 35 2.66 -25.97 -6.53
CA LYS A 35 3.65 -25.39 -7.44
C LYS A 35 3.38 -25.81 -8.88
N PRO A 36 3.90 -25.09 -9.90
CA PRO A 36 3.77 -25.49 -11.30
C PRO A 36 4.46 -26.83 -11.59
N LYS A 37 3.76 -27.72 -12.32
CA LYS A 37 4.34 -28.98 -12.84
C LYS A 37 5.49 -28.72 -13.79
N SER A 38 5.39 -27.65 -14.58
CA SER A 38 6.35 -27.28 -15.61
C SER A 38 7.70 -26.81 -15.06
N GLY A 39 7.86 -26.63 -13.74
CA GLY A 39 9.06 -26.06 -13.11
C GLY A 39 9.28 -24.57 -13.42
N LYS A 40 8.35 -23.89 -14.10
CA LYS A 40 8.40 -22.43 -14.30
C LYS A 40 7.90 -21.70 -13.05
N LEU A 41 8.27 -20.43 -12.92
CA LEU A 41 7.83 -19.59 -11.82
C LEU A 41 6.29 -19.42 -11.76
N PHE A 42 5.62 -19.38 -12.90
CA PHE A 42 4.17 -19.25 -12.99
C PHE A 42 3.56 -20.37 -13.86
N ALA A 43 2.39 -20.85 -13.45
CA ALA A 43 1.65 -21.86 -14.20
C ALA A 43 1.29 -21.36 -15.62
N LYS A 44 1.46 -22.24 -16.62
CA LYS A 44 1.18 -21.92 -18.04
C LYS A 44 -0.30 -21.99 -18.38
N ASN A 45 -1.02 -22.89 -17.73
CA ASN A 45 -2.45 -23.14 -17.94
C ASN A 45 -3.10 -23.68 -16.66
N LYS A 46 -4.38 -23.98 -16.69
CA LYS A 46 -5.17 -24.47 -15.55
C LYS A 46 -4.71 -25.83 -15.01
N ASP A 47 -4.01 -26.63 -15.81
CA ASP A 47 -3.59 -27.99 -15.47
C ASP A 47 -2.09 -28.06 -15.02
N ASP A 48 -1.37 -26.93 -15.12
CA ASP A 48 0.05 -26.81 -14.76
C ASP A 48 0.24 -26.53 -13.27
N TRP A 49 -0.20 -27.47 -12.44
CA TRP A 49 -0.02 -27.43 -11.00
C TRP A 49 0.11 -28.81 -10.40
N ARG A 50 0.77 -28.93 -9.26
CA ARG A 50 0.82 -30.09 -8.38
C ARG A 50 0.93 -29.63 -6.95
N PHE A 51 0.60 -30.46 -5.97
CA PHE A 51 0.90 -30.15 -4.58
C PHE A 51 2.40 -29.93 -4.36
N LEU A 52 2.73 -29.03 -3.44
CA LEU A 52 4.13 -28.71 -3.11
C LEU A 52 4.83 -29.92 -2.51
N PHE A 53 4.15 -30.62 -1.59
CA PHE A 53 4.57 -31.86 -0.94
C PHE A 53 3.48 -32.92 -1.07
N ASP A 54 3.87 -34.18 -0.99
CA ASP A 54 2.93 -35.33 -1.17
C ASP A 54 1.91 -35.43 -0.03
N ASN A 55 2.24 -34.95 1.16
CA ASN A 55 1.39 -34.98 2.36
C ASN A 55 0.50 -33.76 2.57
N VAL A 56 0.44 -32.80 1.62
CA VAL A 56 -0.41 -31.58 1.76
C VAL A 56 -1.86 -31.95 2.06
N VAL A 57 -2.45 -32.87 1.28
CA VAL A 57 -3.86 -33.26 1.47
C VAL A 57 -4.08 -33.97 2.80
N SER A 58 -3.25 -34.92 3.17
CA SER A 58 -3.38 -35.67 4.44
C SER A 58 -3.19 -34.76 5.65
N TYR A 59 -2.26 -33.79 5.58
CA TYR A 59 -2.12 -32.79 6.62
C TYR A 59 -3.38 -31.90 6.76
N LEU A 60 -3.90 -31.37 5.64
CA LEU A 60 -5.13 -30.57 5.68
C LEU A 60 -6.31 -31.39 6.25
N GLN A 61 -6.42 -32.69 5.91
CA GLN A 61 -7.42 -33.59 6.47
C GLN A 61 -7.27 -33.76 7.98
N SER A 62 -6.05 -33.84 8.49
CA SER A 62 -5.79 -34.01 9.92
C SER A 62 -6.20 -32.81 10.77
N ILE A 63 -6.08 -31.58 10.22
CA ILE A 63 -6.41 -30.33 10.93
C ILE A 63 -7.84 -29.84 10.69
N ALA A 64 -8.53 -30.25 9.63
CA ALA A 64 -9.89 -29.83 9.29
C ALA A 64 -10.96 -30.05 10.40
N PRO A 65 -10.85 -31.08 11.28
CA PRO A 65 -11.73 -31.20 12.45
C PRO A 65 -11.60 -30.04 13.43
N THR A 66 -10.42 -29.40 13.52
CA THR A 66 -10.11 -28.33 14.50
C THR A 66 -10.14 -26.94 13.91
N TYR A 67 -9.84 -26.78 12.60
CA TYR A 67 -9.69 -25.49 11.94
C TYR A 67 -10.62 -25.32 10.74
N ASN A 68 -10.99 -24.09 10.43
CA ASN A 68 -11.46 -23.69 9.10
C ASN A 68 -10.22 -23.54 8.19
N ILE A 69 -10.18 -24.26 7.07
CA ILE A 69 -9.11 -24.16 6.08
C ILE A 69 -9.39 -22.96 5.17
N VAL A 70 -8.50 -21.97 5.18
CA VAL A 70 -8.67 -20.74 4.42
C VAL A 70 -7.41 -20.43 3.60
N ILE A 71 -7.58 -20.17 2.32
CA ILE A 71 -6.48 -19.79 1.42
C ILE A 71 -6.55 -18.28 1.15
N PHE A 72 -5.43 -17.57 1.36
CA PHE A 72 -5.27 -16.15 1.06
C PHE A 72 -4.19 -15.97 0.00
N THR A 73 -4.54 -15.56 -1.21
CA THR A 73 -3.58 -15.51 -2.32
C THR A 73 -3.60 -14.18 -3.06
N ASN A 74 -2.41 -13.70 -3.47
CA ASN A 74 -2.21 -12.48 -4.24
C ASN A 74 -2.20 -12.77 -5.74
N GLN A 75 -3.28 -12.43 -6.47
CA GLN A 75 -3.49 -12.81 -7.87
C GLN A 75 -3.74 -11.59 -8.80
N ASN A 76 -2.77 -10.68 -8.92
CA ASN A 76 -2.92 -9.45 -9.73
C ASN A 76 -3.35 -9.68 -11.19
N GLY A 77 -3.01 -10.84 -11.75
CA GLY A 77 -3.31 -11.17 -13.16
C GLY A 77 -4.79 -11.38 -13.45
N ILE A 78 -5.61 -11.73 -12.44
CA ILE A 78 -7.00 -12.15 -12.62
C ILE A 78 -8.01 -11.01 -12.82
N LYS A 79 -7.55 -9.77 -12.95
CA LYS A 79 -8.35 -8.66 -13.48
C LYS A 79 -8.77 -8.89 -14.93
N LYS A 80 -7.95 -9.56 -15.72
CA LYS A 80 -8.23 -9.90 -17.12
C LYS A 80 -9.06 -11.17 -17.18
N ASP A 81 -10.14 -11.19 -17.97
CA ASP A 81 -11.11 -12.27 -18.03
C ASP A 81 -10.47 -13.63 -18.30
N ALA A 82 -9.67 -13.77 -19.36
CA ALA A 82 -9.00 -15.03 -19.69
C ALA A 82 -8.11 -15.58 -18.56
N LYS A 83 -7.40 -14.70 -17.83
CA LYS A 83 -6.58 -15.13 -16.69
C LYS A 83 -7.43 -15.49 -15.48
N ARG A 84 -8.57 -14.81 -15.30
CA ARG A 84 -9.52 -15.13 -14.24
C ARG A 84 -10.17 -16.49 -14.49
N GLU A 85 -10.60 -16.78 -15.69
CA GLU A 85 -11.17 -18.08 -16.07
C GLU A 85 -10.16 -19.22 -15.86
N MET A 86 -8.91 -19.02 -16.29
CA MET A 86 -7.84 -19.99 -16.07
C MET A 86 -7.58 -20.20 -14.55
N PHE A 87 -7.58 -19.15 -13.76
CA PHE A 87 -7.40 -19.24 -12.31
C PHE A 87 -8.56 -19.99 -11.66
N LEU A 88 -9.81 -19.64 -11.99
CA LEU A 88 -10.99 -20.29 -11.44
C LEU A 88 -11.04 -21.78 -11.80
N ALA A 89 -10.72 -22.13 -13.05
CA ALA A 89 -10.64 -23.54 -13.46
C ALA A 89 -9.56 -24.32 -12.71
N LYS A 90 -8.38 -23.69 -12.44
CA LYS A 90 -7.34 -24.28 -11.60
C LYS A 90 -7.83 -24.48 -10.16
N ILE A 91 -8.50 -23.48 -9.57
CA ILE A 91 -9.01 -23.56 -8.20
C ILE A 91 -10.06 -24.67 -8.04
N VAL A 92 -10.96 -24.86 -9.01
CA VAL A 92 -11.95 -25.95 -8.98
C VAL A 92 -11.24 -27.30 -8.89
N GLN A 93 -10.22 -27.55 -9.72
CA GLN A 93 -9.43 -28.80 -9.68
C GLN A 93 -8.74 -28.99 -8.32
N ILE A 94 -8.21 -27.92 -7.70
CA ILE A 94 -7.55 -27.99 -6.40
C ILE A 94 -8.55 -28.35 -5.31
N ILE A 95 -9.74 -27.72 -5.28
CA ILE A 95 -10.81 -28.02 -4.33
C ILE A 95 -11.26 -29.48 -4.48
N GLU A 96 -11.43 -29.96 -5.71
CA GLU A 96 -11.79 -31.34 -6.00
C GLU A 96 -10.72 -32.35 -5.55
N ALA A 97 -9.44 -31.99 -5.67
CA ALA A 97 -8.32 -32.84 -5.22
C ALA A 97 -8.19 -32.89 -3.71
N ILE A 98 -8.47 -31.77 -2.99
CA ILE A 98 -8.38 -31.71 -1.52
C ILE A 98 -9.58 -32.37 -0.84
N GLN A 99 -10.79 -32.28 -1.38
CA GLN A 99 -12.03 -32.87 -0.89
C GLN A 99 -12.42 -32.47 0.54
N LEU A 100 -12.12 -31.22 0.94
CA LEU A 100 -12.43 -30.66 2.25
C LEU A 100 -13.28 -29.38 2.11
N PRO A 101 -13.98 -28.96 3.19
CA PRO A 101 -14.49 -27.58 3.28
C PRO A 101 -13.34 -26.56 3.19
N ILE A 102 -13.39 -25.70 2.17
CA ILE A 102 -12.34 -24.71 1.90
C ILE A 102 -12.95 -23.36 1.58
N HIS A 103 -12.28 -22.31 2.04
CA HIS A 103 -12.56 -20.92 1.73
C HIS A 103 -11.32 -20.30 1.07
N ILE A 104 -11.50 -19.54 0.01
CA ILE A 104 -10.41 -18.92 -0.74
C ILE A 104 -10.69 -17.44 -0.95
N TYR A 105 -9.76 -16.59 -0.57
CA TYR A 105 -9.74 -15.16 -0.81
C TYR A 105 -8.59 -14.82 -1.75
N ALA A 106 -8.91 -14.44 -2.99
CA ALA A 106 -7.92 -14.12 -4.02
C ALA A 106 -7.93 -12.62 -4.32
N SER A 107 -6.90 -11.89 -3.92
CA SER A 107 -6.76 -10.47 -4.22
C SER A 107 -6.51 -10.23 -5.71
N LYS A 108 -7.25 -9.28 -6.32
CA LYS A 108 -7.12 -8.86 -7.72
C LYS A 108 -6.35 -7.55 -7.88
N THR A 109 -6.15 -6.80 -6.81
CA THR A 109 -5.71 -5.40 -6.86
C THR A 109 -4.46 -5.17 -6.03
N ASN A 110 -3.80 -4.05 -6.26
CA ASN A 110 -2.74 -3.53 -5.40
C ASN A 110 -3.38 -2.53 -4.41
N GLY A 111 -3.97 -3.01 -3.34
CA GLY A 111 -4.66 -2.18 -2.36
C GLY A 111 -4.86 -2.91 -1.04
N PHE A 112 -5.81 -2.44 -0.23
CA PHE A 112 -6.06 -2.96 1.11
C PHE A 112 -6.30 -4.48 1.16
N MET A 113 -6.92 -5.06 0.12
CA MET A 113 -7.17 -6.49 0.01
C MET A 113 -5.95 -7.33 -0.44
N ARG A 114 -4.75 -6.74 -0.51
CA ARG A 114 -3.53 -7.45 -0.94
C ARG A 114 -2.57 -7.66 0.23
N LYS A 115 -2.13 -8.90 0.48
CA LYS A 115 -1.04 -9.18 1.42
C LYS A 115 0.20 -8.33 1.10
N PRO A 116 0.85 -7.72 2.10
CA PRO A 116 0.73 -7.94 3.53
C PRO A 116 -0.30 -7.08 4.26
N LEU A 117 -1.13 -6.26 3.56
CA LEU A 117 -2.21 -5.51 4.20
C LEU A 117 -3.31 -6.47 4.70
N THR A 118 -4.04 -6.06 5.75
CA THR A 118 -4.89 -6.95 6.54
C THR A 118 -6.27 -7.22 5.97
N GLY A 119 -6.66 -6.54 4.88
CA GLY A 119 -8.04 -6.52 4.38
C GLY A 119 -8.69 -7.88 4.14
N LEU A 120 -7.99 -8.83 3.52
CA LEU A 120 -8.53 -10.18 3.31
C LEU A 120 -8.74 -10.93 4.62
N TRP A 121 -7.84 -10.78 5.59
CA TRP A 121 -7.95 -11.40 6.91
C TRP A 121 -9.12 -10.82 7.70
N GLU A 122 -9.23 -9.50 7.79
CA GLU A 122 -10.34 -8.81 8.44
C GLU A 122 -11.69 -9.22 7.84
N THR A 123 -11.76 -9.32 6.50
CA THR A 123 -12.96 -9.78 5.79
C THR A 123 -13.31 -11.22 6.15
N CYS A 124 -12.31 -12.10 6.24
CA CYS A 124 -12.50 -13.49 6.63
C CYS A 124 -13.03 -13.59 8.07
N LEU A 125 -12.41 -12.88 9.01
CA LEU A 125 -12.85 -12.85 10.42
C LEU A 125 -14.29 -12.36 10.56
N SER A 126 -14.69 -11.34 9.80
CA SER A 126 -16.08 -10.83 9.86
C SER A 126 -17.12 -11.87 9.41
N ASN A 127 -16.74 -12.81 8.55
CA ASN A 127 -17.61 -13.88 8.06
C ASN A 127 -17.73 -15.06 9.04
N ILE A 128 -16.72 -15.28 9.87
CA ILE A 128 -16.69 -16.46 10.78
C ILE A 128 -17.50 -16.20 12.07
N LYS A 129 -17.61 -14.97 12.55
CA LYS A 129 -18.21 -14.59 13.83
C LYS A 129 -17.61 -15.31 15.04
N SER A 130 -16.39 -15.82 14.92
CA SER A 130 -15.68 -16.60 15.92
C SER A 130 -14.89 -15.69 16.87
N LYS A 131 -14.75 -16.11 18.14
CA LYS A 131 -13.89 -15.46 19.15
C LYS A 131 -12.56 -16.20 19.36
N HIS A 132 -12.24 -17.16 18.52
CA HIS A 132 -10.98 -17.91 18.62
C HIS A 132 -9.78 -16.98 18.37
N THR A 133 -8.68 -17.23 19.06
CA THR A 133 -7.43 -16.46 18.94
C THR A 133 -6.24 -17.30 18.49
N ASN A 134 -6.39 -18.64 18.49
CA ASN A 134 -5.35 -19.60 18.11
C ASN A 134 -5.30 -19.87 16.60
N HIS A 135 -5.35 -18.79 15.81
CA HIS A 135 -5.16 -18.85 14.37
C HIS A 135 -3.69 -19.00 14.02
N PHE A 136 -3.40 -19.58 12.84
CA PHE A 136 -2.07 -19.53 12.26
C PHE A 136 -2.13 -19.27 10.74
N TYR A 137 -1.02 -18.87 10.19
CA TYR A 137 -0.85 -18.64 8.76
C TYR A 137 0.44 -19.28 8.25
N CYS A 138 0.32 -20.06 7.17
CA CYS A 138 1.43 -20.72 6.50
C CYS A 138 1.66 -20.11 5.11
N GLY A 139 2.91 -19.72 4.83
CA GLY A 139 3.29 -19.12 3.54
C GLY A 139 4.79 -19.22 3.27
N ASP A 140 5.18 -19.18 1.98
CA ASP A 140 6.58 -19.30 1.56
C ASP A 140 7.35 -17.98 1.56
N ALA A 141 6.64 -16.85 1.39
CA ALA A 141 7.24 -15.51 1.28
C ALA A 141 7.62 -14.94 2.66
N ALA A 142 8.75 -15.38 3.22
CA ALA A 142 9.23 -15.05 4.56
C ALA A 142 10.43 -14.10 4.60
N GLY A 143 10.99 -13.72 3.43
CA GLY A 143 12.13 -12.81 3.32
C GLY A 143 13.49 -13.47 3.52
N ARG A 144 13.57 -14.79 3.41
CA ARG A 144 14.84 -15.53 3.34
C ARG A 144 15.62 -15.12 2.09
N PRO A 145 16.95 -15.36 2.00
CA PRO A 145 17.77 -14.98 0.84
C PRO A 145 17.22 -15.43 -0.51
N ASP A 146 16.60 -16.61 -0.58
CA ASP A 146 16.04 -17.20 -1.80
C ASP A 146 14.54 -16.92 -1.99
N ASP A 147 13.89 -16.25 -1.05
CA ASP A 147 12.47 -15.92 -1.15
C ASP A 147 12.24 -14.73 -2.09
N PHE A 148 11.18 -14.80 -2.88
CA PHE A 148 10.77 -13.71 -3.76
C PHE A 148 10.37 -12.44 -2.99
N ALA A 149 9.85 -12.59 -1.78
CA ALA A 149 9.36 -11.50 -0.93
C ALA A 149 9.24 -11.95 0.54
N ALA A 150 8.81 -11.04 1.42
CA ALA A 150 8.48 -11.33 2.81
C ALA A 150 6.98 -11.10 3.11
N THR A 151 6.14 -11.14 2.09
CA THR A 151 4.74 -10.70 2.21
C THR A 151 3.88 -11.60 3.08
N ASP A 152 4.20 -12.88 3.22
CA ASP A 152 3.45 -13.82 4.06
C ASP A 152 3.80 -13.66 5.53
N LEU A 153 5.10 -13.56 5.85
CA LEU A 153 5.56 -13.24 7.20
C LEU A 153 4.99 -11.91 7.69
N MET A 154 5.09 -10.85 6.85
CA MET A 154 4.53 -9.53 7.16
C MET A 154 3.01 -9.59 7.33
N PHE A 155 2.29 -10.39 6.52
CA PHE A 155 0.85 -10.55 6.63
C PHE A 155 0.45 -11.19 7.97
N ALA A 156 1.15 -12.23 8.38
CA ALA A 156 0.93 -12.87 9.67
C ALA A 156 1.20 -11.90 10.82
N ASN A 157 2.34 -11.20 10.81
CA ASN A 157 2.71 -10.21 11.82
C ASN A 157 1.72 -9.04 11.89
N ASN A 158 1.27 -8.51 10.74
CA ASN A 158 0.30 -7.42 10.67
C ASN A 158 -1.08 -7.81 11.22
N ASN A 159 -1.41 -9.09 11.23
CA ASN A 159 -2.65 -9.62 11.78
C ASN A 159 -2.48 -10.23 13.20
N ASN A 160 -1.28 -10.16 13.76
CA ASN A 160 -0.92 -10.72 15.08
C ASN A 160 -1.29 -12.22 15.20
N ILE A 161 -0.91 -13.02 14.21
CA ILE A 161 -1.14 -14.46 14.14
C ILE A 161 0.18 -15.21 13.97
N THR A 162 0.23 -16.46 14.43
CA THR A 162 1.41 -17.32 14.29
C THR A 162 1.74 -17.54 12.81
N PHE A 163 2.99 -17.29 12.43
CA PHE A 163 3.52 -17.61 11.10
C PHE A 163 4.22 -18.94 11.09
N LEU A 164 4.02 -19.72 10.03
CA LEU A 164 4.69 -21.00 9.79
C LEU A 164 5.15 -21.08 8.33
N LEU A 165 6.31 -21.69 8.11
CA LEU A 165 6.77 -22.03 6.77
C LEU A 165 6.13 -23.35 6.26
N PRO A 166 6.02 -23.53 4.92
CA PRO A 166 5.59 -24.82 4.36
C PRO A 166 6.43 -26.02 4.83
N GLU A 167 7.76 -25.82 5.00
CA GLU A 167 8.67 -26.85 5.48
C GLU A 167 8.40 -27.22 6.95
N GLU A 168 8.03 -26.25 7.80
CA GLU A 168 7.64 -26.51 9.20
C GLU A 168 6.35 -27.29 9.29
N VAL A 169 5.38 -26.96 8.43
CA VAL A 169 4.05 -27.57 8.42
C VAL A 169 4.08 -28.98 7.80
N PHE A 170 4.75 -29.15 6.67
CA PHE A 170 4.67 -30.37 5.87
C PHE A 170 5.87 -31.31 6.03
N LYS A 171 7.00 -30.85 6.60
CA LYS A 171 8.21 -31.64 6.81
C LYS A 171 8.66 -31.67 8.27
N GLU A 172 7.98 -30.94 9.16
CA GLU A 172 8.35 -30.78 10.57
C GLU A 172 9.77 -30.19 10.78
N GLU A 173 10.27 -29.43 9.79
CA GLU A 173 11.54 -28.72 9.85
C GLU A 173 11.36 -27.43 10.63
N LYS A 174 12.13 -27.21 11.71
CA LYS A 174 12.06 -25.96 12.48
C LYS A 174 12.87 -24.85 11.82
N SER A 175 12.37 -23.63 11.89
CA SER A 175 13.09 -22.43 11.47
C SER A 175 12.89 -21.30 12.48
N ASP A 176 13.92 -20.46 12.60
CA ASP A 176 13.88 -19.23 13.41
C ASP A 176 13.91 -18.03 12.43
N ILE A 177 12.73 -17.61 11.98
CA ILE A 177 12.60 -16.46 11.09
C ILE A 177 11.99 -15.29 11.85
N GLU A 178 12.75 -14.20 11.96
CA GLU A 178 12.29 -12.94 12.54
C GLU A 178 12.31 -11.82 11.50
N TYR A 179 11.31 -10.93 11.57
CA TYR A 179 11.30 -9.70 10.79
C TYR A 179 12.15 -8.65 11.48
N SER A 180 13.09 -8.06 10.75
CA SER A 180 13.84 -6.89 11.18
C SER A 180 13.35 -5.62 10.50
N TRP A 181 13.17 -4.55 11.28
CA TRP A 181 12.80 -3.24 10.73
C TRP A 181 13.94 -2.69 9.86
N PRO A 182 13.64 -2.28 8.60
CA PRO A 182 14.65 -1.68 7.74
C PRO A 182 15.23 -0.39 8.32
N GLU A 183 16.55 -0.21 8.24
CA GLU A 183 17.28 0.95 8.77
C GLU A 183 16.71 2.29 8.25
N TYR A 184 16.26 2.35 6.99
CA TYR A 184 15.68 3.57 6.42
C TYR A 184 14.38 4.04 7.11
N LEU A 185 13.76 3.21 7.94
CA LEU A 185 12.61 3.61 8.75
C LEU A 185 13.05 4.16 10.10
N THR A 186 14.04 3.55 10.75
CA THR A 186 14.42 3.89 12.13
C THR A 186 14.84 5.34 12.30
N GLN A 187 15.43 5.97 11.27
CA GLN A 187 15.82 7.38 11.28
C GLN A 187 14.63 8.37 11.32
N TYR A 188 13.40 7.89 11.05
CA TYR A 188 12.18 8.70 11.10
C TYR A 188 11.26 8.32 12.27
N SER A 189 11.77 7.59 13.26
CA SER A 189 11.04 7.32 14.50
C SER A 189 11.04 8.55 15.40
N GLY A 190 9.89 8.88 15.99
CA GLY A 190 9.68 9.99 16.90
C GLY A 190 8.60 10.95 16.43
N SER A 191 8.35 11.98 17.21
CA SER A 191 7.34 12.99 16.92
C SER A 191 7.82 14.01 15.90
N SER A 192 6.99 14.31 14.91
CA SER A 192 7.27 15.39 13.94
C SER A 192 7.29 16.75 14.64
N ALA A 193 8.33 17.54 14.42
CA ALA A 193 8.37 18.91 14.89
C ALA A 193 7.25 19.74 14.23
N LYS A 194 6.59 20.59 15.03
CA LYS A 194 5.61 21.54 14.46
C LYS A 194 6.36 22.53 13.57
N LEU A 195 5.89 22.68 12.33
CA LEU A 195 6.43 23.66 11.40
C LEU A 195 5.93 25.05 11.81
N THR A 196 6.85 25.95 12.12
CA THR A 196 6.56 27.35 12.45
C THR A 196 7.36 28.27 11.54
N PHE A 197 6.72 29.27 10.98
CA PHE A 197 7.34 30.33 10.19
C PHE A 197 6.44 31.58 10.18
N GLU A 198 7.08 32.72 10.06
CA GLU A 198 6.36 33.99 9.96
C GLU A 198 6.02 34.32 8.52
N VAL A 199 4.85 34.93 8.34
CA VAL A 199 4.32 35.34 7.05
C VAL A 199 4.02 36.83 7.07
N GLU A 200 4.75 37.58 6.26
CA GLU A 200 4.53 39.02 6.08
C GLU A 200 3.81 39.28 4.76
N GLY A 201 2.54 39.63 4.82
CA GLY A 201 1.73 39.89 3.62
C GLY A 201 1.26 38.65 2.86
N PRO A 202 0.64 38.86 1.68
CA PRO A 202 0.10 37.75 0.89
C PRO A 202 1.16 36.73 0.50
N THR A 203 0.91 35.46 0.73
CA THR A 203 1.88 34.39 0.54
C THR A 203 1.34 33.25 -0.32
N LEU A 204 2.15 32.84 -1.29
CA LEU A 204 1.96 31.61 -2.07
C LEU A 204 2.94 30.55 -1.58
N LEU A 205 2.41 29.53 -0.94
CA LEU A 205 3.15 28.44 -0.36
C LEU A 205 3.07 27.21 -1.29
N LEU A 206 4.20 26.65 -1.67
CA LEU A 206 4.28 25.44 -2.50
C LEU A 206 4.80 24.27 -1.66
N MET A 207 3.96 23.27 -1.44
CA MET A 207 4.44 22.01 -0.88
C MET A 207 5.27 21.25 -1.91
N CYS A 208 6.40 20.68 -1.50
CA CYS A 208 7.27 19.85 -2.34
C CYS A 208 7.65 18.55 -1.62
N GLY A 209 7.50 17.41 -2.29
CA GLY A 209 7.85 16.10 -1.71
C GLY A 209 7.11 14.94 -2.34
N TYR A 210 7.58 13.71 -2.09
CA TYR A 210 6.97 12.49 -2.62
C TYR A 210 5.54 12.26 -2.08
N PRO A 211 4.68 11.45 -2.75
CA PRO A 211 3.44 10.96 -2.14
C PRO A 211 3.76 10.27 -0.80
N GLY A 212 2.89 10.44 0.20
CA GLY A 212 3.11 9.85 1.53
C GLY A 212 4.15 10.54 2.41
N CYS A 213 4.84 11.60 1.98
CA CYS A 213 5.84 12.29 2.81
C CYS A 213 5.27 13.22 3.90
N GLY A 214 3.94 13.34 4.03
CA GLY A 214 3.31 14.15 5.08
C GLY A 214 2.92 15.57 4.67
N LYS A 215 2.93 15.95 3.39
CA LYS A 215 2.54 17.30 2.91
C LYS A 215 1.17 17.75 3.43
N SER A 216 0.14 16.97 3.19
CA SER A 216 -1.22 17.32 3.61
C SER A 216 -1.37 17.36 5.14
N THR A 217 -0.57 16.60 5.88
CA THR A 217 -0.50 16.69 7.34
C THR A 217 0.00 18.06 7.76
N VAL A 218 1.07 18.56 7.13
CA VAL A 218 1.58 19.93 7.36
C VAL A 218 0.55 20.96 6.94
N VAL A 219 -0.05 20.84 5.74
CA VAL A 219 -1.06 21.77 5.25
C VAL A 219 -2.23 21.94 6.22
N ASN A 220 -2.68 20.84 6.84
CA ASN A 220 -3.77 20.86 7.82
C ASN A 220 -3.42 21.57 9.14
N THR A 221 -2.15 21.88 9.38
CA THR A 221 -1.70 22.67 10.56
C THR A 221 -1.46 24.15 10.23
N LEU A 222 -1.66 24.57 8.97
CA LEU A 222 -1.42 25.94 8.53
C LEU A 222 -2.69 26.78 8.67
N ASP A 223 -2.72 27.61 9.69
CA ASP A 223 -3.81 28.57 9.90
C ASP A 223 -3.73 29.72 8.90
N GLY A 224 -4.89 30.16 8.39
CA GLY A 224 -5.00 31.33 7.51
C GLY A 224 -4.60 31.07 6.05
N PHE A 225 -4.35 29.81 5.64
CA PHE A 225 -4.07 29.44 4.25
C PHE A 225 -5.25 28.71 3.61
N THR A 226 -5.51 29.04 2.33
CA THR A 226 -6.47 28.30 1.50
C THR A 226 -5.74 27.27 0.65
N ALA A 227 -6.11 26.00 0.81
CA ALA A 227 -5.46 24.89 0.10
C ALA A 227 -5.98 24.72 -1.34
N VAL A 228 -5.06 24.49 -2.26
CA VAL A 228 -5.31 24.16 -3.67
C VAL A 228 -4.58 22.84 -3.99
N SER A 229 -5.30 21.80 -4.41
CA SER A 229 -4.68 20.52 -4.72
C SER A 229 -5.27 19.84 -5.95
N ASN A 230 -4.48 18.96 -6.60
CA ASN A 230 -4.97 18.12 -7.68
C ASN A 230 -5.99 17.09 -7.19
N ASP A 231 -5.90 16.66 -5.94
CA ASP A 231 -6.80 15.67 -5.36
C ASP A 231 -8.23 16.21 -5.26
N THR A 232 -8.38 17.52 -5.00
CA THR A 232 -9.69 18.20 -4.95
C THR A 232 -10.16 18.74 -6.30
N LEU A 233 -9.26 19.30 -7.10
CA LEU A 233 -9.61 20.00 -8.35
C LEU A 233 -9.43 19.13 -9.61
N GLY A 234 -8.75 17.99 -9.50
CA GLY A 234 -8.56 16.98 -10.54
C GLY A 234 -7.44 17.28 -11.53
N THR A 235 -7.08 18.54 -11.81
CA THR A 235 -6.02 18.85 -12.79
C THR A 235 -5.17 20.04 -12.37
N LYS A 236 -3.90 20.07 -12.81
CA LYS A 236 -2.98 21.18 -12.60
C LYS A 236 -3.52 22.51 -13.18
N ALA A 237 -4.15 22.48 -14.35
CA ALA A 237 -4.72 23.67 -14.96
C ALA A 237 -5.81 24.31 -14.09
N LYS A 238 -6.66 23.48 -13.46
CA LYS A 238 -7.66 23.96 -12.50
C LYS A 238 -7.00 24.52 -11.24
N CYS A 239 -5.92 23.92 -10.76
CA CYS A 239 -5.16 24.46 -9.62
C CYS A 239 -4.56 25.82 -9.93
N ILE A 240 -3.93 26.01 -11.10
CA ILE A 240 -3.41 27.31 -11.54
C ILE A 240 -4.53 28.36 -11.62
N LYS A 241 -5.69 28.01 -12.20
CA LYS A 241 -6.85 28.90 -12.27
C LYS A 241 -7.33 29.32 -10.88
N ALA A 242 -7.54 28.34 -9.99
CA ALA A 242 -7.98 28.60 -8.62
C ALA A 242 -6.95 29.46 -7.85
N THR A 243 -5.66 29.21 -8.03
CA THR A 243 -4.60 30.05 -7.44
C THR A 243 -4.72 31.50 -7.93
N LYS A 244 -4.93 31.73 -9.23
CA LYS A 244 -5.15 33.09 -9.78
C LYS A 244 -6.35 33.80 -9.15
N GLU A 245 -7.47 33.09 -9.01
CA GLU A 245 -8.71 33.64 -8.41
C GLU A 245 -8.53 34.00 -6.93
N LEU A 246 -7.78 33.21 -6.18
CA LEU A 246 -7.45 33.47 -4.77
C LEU A 246 -6.47 34.64 -4.63
N MET A 247 -5.49 34.75 -5.54
CA MET A 247 -4.55 35.88 -5.58
C MET A 247 -5.29 37.22 -5.77
N LEU A 248 -6.35 37.27 -6.61
CA LEU A 248 -7.19 38.47 -6.79
C LEU A 248 -7.86 38.94 -5.49
N LYS A 249 -8.00 38.05 -4.51
CA LYS A 249 -8.59 38.35 -3.21
C LYS A 249 -7.54 38.62 -2.12
N ASN A 250 -6.25 38.64 -2.45
CA ASN A 250 -5.11 38.76 -1.52
C ASN A 250 -5.12 37.72 -0.40
N ILE A 251 -5.52 36.45 -0.72
CA ILE A 251 -5.62 35.35 0.24
C ILE A 251 -4.29 34.60 0.27
N ASN A 252 -3.84 34.17 1.46
CA ASN A 252 -2.72 33.24 1.59
C ASN A 252 -3.10 31.89 1.01
N ILE A 253 -2.25 31.34 0.16
CA ILE A 253 -2.53 30.15 -0.63
C ILE A 253 -1.48 29.08 -0.36
N VAL A 254 -1.91 27.84 -0.16
CA VAL A 254 -1.00 26.68 -0.16
C VAL A 254 -1.36 25.72 -1.29
N VAL A 255 -0.37 25.39 -2.14
CA VAL A 255 -0.51 24.42 -3.22
C VAL A 255 -0.03 23.07 -2.70
N ASP A 256 -0.98 22.19 -2.34
CA ASP A 256 -0.72 20.83 -1.82
C ASP A 256 -0.64 19.82 -2.96
N ASN A 257 0.47 19.86 -3.68
CA ASN A 257 0.82 18.90 -4.73
C ASN A 257 2.25 18.38 -4.52
N THR A 258 2.68 17.39 -5.29
CA THR A 258 4.06 16.85 -5.17
C THR A 258 5.12 17.88 -5.54
N ASN A 259 4.88 18.70 -6.56
CA ASN A 259 5.73 19.78 -7.06
C ASN A 259 7.25 19.45 -7.12
N LEU A 260 7.58 18.17 -7.36
CA LEU A 260 8.95 17.66 -7.36
C LEU A 260 9.77 18.09 -8.58
N SER A 261 9.15 18.47 -9.71
CA SER A 261 9.89 18.98 -10.86
C SER A 261 9.93 20.50 -10.86
N LEU A 262 11.04 21.08 -11.29
CA LEU A 262 11.20 22.51 -11.48
C LEU A 262 10.12 23.07 -12.41
N ALA A 263 9.81 22.39 -13.51
CA ALA A 263 8.76 22.78 -14.45
C ALA A 263 7.38 22.95 -13.76
N ASN A 264 7.07 22.15 -12.72
CA ASN A 264 5.84 22.32 -11.98
C ASN A 264 5.85 23.58 -11.10
N ARG A 265 6.98 23.88 -10.46
CA ARG A 265 7.11 25.05 -9.60
C ARG A 265 7.19 26.36 -10.39
N ILE A 266 7.89 26.36 -11.53
CA ILE A 266 8.03 27.54 -12.40
C ILE A 266 6.67 28.13 -12.83
N GLU A 267 5.66 27.32 -13.06
CA GLU A 267 4.34 27.85 -13.43
C GLU A 267 3.74 28.72 -12.33
N TYR A 268 3.91 28.33 -11.07
CA TYR A 268 3.47 29.14 -9.92
C TYR A 268 4.37 30.35 -9.70
N TYR A 269 5.68 30.24 -9.96
CA TYR A 269 6.60 31.39 -9.91
C TYR A 269 6.25 32.44 -10.96
N LYS A 270 5.99 32.00 -12.20
CA LYS A 270 5.51 32.91 -13.28
C LYS A 270 4.22 33.60 -12.90
N LEU A 271 3.29 32.88 -12.29
CA LEU A 271 2.03 33.46 -11.83
C LEU A 271 2.24 34.57 -10.81
N ALA A 272 3.10 34.38 -9.83
CA ALA A 272 3.44 35.44 -8.85
C ALA A 272 4.17 36.59 -9.50
N ARG A 273 5.06 36.37 -10.49
CA ARG A 273 5.75 37.41 -11.25
C ARG A 273 4.77 38.25 -12.12
N GLU A 274 3.88 37.58 -12.85
CA GLU A 274 2.82 38.28 -13.64
C GLU A 274 1.95 39.13 -12.73
N TRP A 275 1.71 38.67 -11.50
CA TRP A 275 0.98 39.43 -10.50
C TRP A 275 1.66 40.76 -10.13
N ILE A 276 2.96 40.72 -9.87
CA ILE A 276 3.78 41.89 -9.56
C ILE A 276 3.75 42.89 -10.74
N VAL A 277 3.99 42.41 -11.97
CA VAL A 277 4.03 43.25 -13.19
C VAL A 277 2.70 43.88 -13.47
N SER A 278 1.59 43.16 -13.25
CA SER A 278 0.24 43.67 -13.52
C SER A 278 -0.28 44.65 -12.45
N LYS A 279 0.45 44.86 -11.35
CA LYS A 279 0.08 45.72 -10.20
C LYS A 279 -1.34 45.48 -9.66
N LYS A 280 -1.80 44.26 -9.70
CA LYS A 280 -3.17 43.88 -9.29
C LYS A 280 -3.34 43.74 -7.77
N GLY A 281 -2.28 43.94 -6.98
CA GLY A 281 -2.29 43.85 -5.53
C GLY A 281 -0.89 43.93 -4.95
N ASN A 282 -0.75 43.58 -3.66
CA ASN A 282 0.55 43.44 -3.03
C ASN A 282 1.32 42.24 -3.61
N PRO A 283 2.65 42.34 -3.76
CA PRO A 283 3.45 41.25 -4.25
C PRO A 283 3.28 40.01 -3.34
N TYR A 284 3.14 38.85 -3.96
CA TYR A 284 3.09 37.58 -3.22
C TYR A 284 4.49 37.13 -2.83
N ASN A 285 4.67 36.83 -1.55
CA ASN A 285 5.85 36.10 -1.09
C ASN A 285 5.74 34.63 -1.53
N ILE A 286 6.84 34.05 -1.99
CA ILE A 286 6.89 32.65 -2.39
C ILE A 286 7.68 31.88 -1.37
N ILE A 287 7.04 30.89 -0.75
CA ILE A 287 7.68 29.95 0.18
C ILE A 287 7.52 28.55 -0.36
N VAL A 288 8.61 27.80 -0.46
CA VAL A 288 8.59 26.37 -0.80
C VAL A 288 8.86 25.56 0.46
N ILE A 289 7.91 24.73 0.86
CA ILE A 289 8.12 23.77 1.95
C ILE A 289 8.51 22.42 1.33
N HIS A 290 9.77 22.06 1.49
CA HIS A 290 10.30 20.79 1.03
C HIS A 290 10.27 19.77 2.15
N ILE A 291 9.38 18.76 2.04
CA ILE A 291 9.38 17.61 2.94
C ILE A 291 10.42 16.62 2.45
N ASN A 292 11.60 16.65 3.09
CA ASN A 292 12.79 15.91 2.68
C ASN A 292 12.88 14.53 3.37
N ASN A 293 11.85 13.71 3.22
CA ASN A 293 11.88 12.33 3.67
C ASN A 293 12.44 11.40 2.57
N ASN A 294 13.14 10.34 3.00
CA ASN A 294 13.58 9.28 2.10
C ASN A 294 12.40 8.69 1.33
N ILE A 295 12.57 8.41 0.04
CA ILE A 295 11.53 7.85 -0.83
C ILE A 295 10.99 6.50 -0.33
N GLN A 296 11.83 5.67 0.30
CA GLN A 296 11.43 4.39 0.91
C GLN A 296 10.48 4.63 2.09
N PHE A 297 10.80 5.59 2.96
CA PHE A 297 9.91 6.01 4.04
C PHE A 297 8.58 6.56 3.50
N CYS A 298 8.63 7.40 2.46
CA CYS A 298 7.40 7.93 1.83
C CYS A 298 6.52 6.80 1.27
N TYR A 299 7.13 5.76 0.70
CA TYR A 299 6.40 4.60 0.21
C TYR A 299 5.81 3.76 1.35
N TYR A 300 6.55 3.58 2.45
CA TYR A 300 6.02 2.97 3.67
C TYR A 300 4.77 3.72 4.18
N MET A 301 4.85 5.04 4.31
CA MET A 301 3.74 5.89 4.76
C MET A 301 2.53 5.84 3.81
N ASN A 302 2.75 5.68 2.52
CA ASN A 302 1.69 5.45 1.55
C ASN A 302 0.96 4.11 1.78
N GLN A 303 1.69 3.04 2.13
CA GLN A 303 1.11 1.74 2.48
C GLN A 303 0.38 1.83 3.83
N LEU A 304 0.98 2.46 4.83
CA LEU A 304 0.39 2.70 6.14
C LEU A 304 -0.94 3.47 6.04
N ARG A 305 -0.97 4.52 5.24
CA ARG A 305 -2.18 5.31 4.98
C ARG A 305 -3.30 4.46 4.36
N CYS A 306 -2.97 3.61 3.40
CA CYS A 306 -3.93 2.67 2.80
C CYS A 306 -4.44 1.67 3.84
N GLN A 307 -3.56 1.14 4.68
CA GLN A 307 -3.89 0.22 5.77
C GLN A 307 -4.84 0.87 6.79
N LEU A 308 -4.46 2.01 7.36
CA LEU A 308 -5.22 2.70 8.40
C LEU A 308 -6.60 3.20 7.91
N SER A 309 -6.68 3.61 6.65
CA SER A 309 -7.95 4.02 6.03
C SER A 309 -8.79 2.86 5.49
N LYS A 310 -8.36 1.61 5.69
CA LYS A 310 -8.99 0.41 5.13
C LYS A 310 -9.26 0.53 3.62
N GLY A 311 -8.30 1.09 2.90
CA GLY A 311 -8.34 1.26 1.44
C GLY A 311 -9.16 2.44 0.93
N VAL A 312 -9.75 3.27 1.81
CA VAL A 312 -10.40 4.53 1.38
C VAL A 312 -9.38 5.43 0.69
N GLN A 313 -8.21 5.60 1.30
CA GLN A 313 -7.08 6.23 0.64
C GLN A 313 -6.31 5.19 -0.18
N LYS A 314 -6.40 5.32 -1.49
CA LYS A 314 -5.82 4.33 -2.41
C LYS A 314 -4.30 4.36 -2.40
N LEU A 315 -3.71 3.18 -2.57
CA LEU A 315 -2.27 3.01 -2.67
C LEU A 315 -1.74 3.66 -3.96
N VAL A 316 -0.78 4.56 -3.85
CA VAL A 316 -0.02 5.06 -4.99
C VAL A 316 0.95 3.96 -5.45
N PRO A 317 0.90 3.54 -6.73
CA PRO A 317 1.70 2.41 -7.22
C PRO A 317 3.21 2.69 -7.20
N LYS A 318 4.04 1.65 -7.01
CA LYS A 318 5.52 1.74 -7.08
C LYS A 318 6.03 2.44 -8.33
N ILE A 319 5.43 2.17 -9.49
CA ILE A 319 5.83 2.79 -10.76
C ILE A 319 5.74 4.32 -10.73
N ALA A 320 4.77 4.89 -10.00
CA ALA A 320 4.66 6.34 -9.83
C ALA A 320 5.86 6.89 -9.04
N TYR A 321 6.29 6.21 -7.96
CA TYR A 321 7.49 6.59 -7.21
C TYR A 321 8.76 6.54 -8.06
N HIS A 322 8.96 5.47 -8.82
CA HIS A 322 10.11 5.37 -9.74
C HIS A 322 10.09 6.46 -10.82
N THR A 323 8.91 6.80 -11.33
CA THR A 323 8.75 7.88 -12.32
C THR A 323 9.06 9.26 -11.68
N LEU A 324 8.54 9.50 -10.49
CA LEU A 324 8.82 10.74 -9.75
C LEU A 324 10.30 10.86 -9.38
N LYS A 325 10.95 9.77 -8.92
CA LYS A 325 12.38 9.75 -8.62
C LYS A 325 13.24 10.16 -9.80
N LYS A 326 12.91 9.66 -11.00
CA LYS A 326 13.64 10.00 -12.24
C LYS A 326 13.50 11.48 -12.67
N ARG A 327 12.41 12.15 -12.27
CA ARG A 327 12.05 13.52 -12.66
C ARG A 327 12.17 14.51 -11.51
N ALA A 328 12.61 14.07 -10.34
CA ALA A 328 12.74 14.93 -9.18
C ALA A 328 13.88 15.92 -9.36
N GLU A 329 13.55 17.19 -9.22
CA GLU A 329 14.45 18.34 -9.16
C GLU A 329 14.09 19.06 -7.88
N PHE A 330 14.90 18.85 -6.83
CA PHE A 330 14.60 19.40 -5.52
C PHE A 330 14.73 20.93 -5.52
N PRO A 331 13.93 21.64 -4.69
CA PRO A 331 13.94 23.11 -4.67
C PRO A 331 15.32 23.70 -4.37
N ALA A 332 15.73 24.71 -5.12
CA ALA A 332 16.96 25.46 -4.92
C ALA A 332 16.69 26.96 -4.98
N LEU A 333 17.41 27.76 -4.19
CA LEU A 333 17.26 29.22 -4.14
C LEU A 333 17.50 29.90 -5.49
N SER A 334 18.25 29.25 -6.38
CA SER A 334 18.50 29.73 -7.74
C SER A 334 17.33 29.60 -8.73
N GLU A 335 16.24 28.94 -8.34
CA GLU A 335 15.10 28.70 -9.24
C GLU A 335 14.29 29.96 -9.55
N TYR A 336 14.24 30.88 -8.60
CA TYR A 336 13.48 32.14 -8.73
C TYR A 336 13.98 33.17 -7.72
N ASP A 337 13.87 34.47 -8.07
CA ASP A 337 14.27 35.56 -7.19
C ASP A 337 13.33 35.66 -5.96
N ASN A 338 13.94 35.86 -4.78
CA ASN A 338 13.22 36.10 -3.52
C ASN A 338 12.30 34.93 -3.07
N ILE A 339 12.68 33.67 -3.38
CA ILE A 339 12.00 32.52 -2.76
C ILE A 339 12.62 32.18 -1.40
N LYS A 340 11.79 31.71 -0.48
CA LYS A 340 12.21 31.10 0.77
C LYS A 340 12.00 29.59 0.68
N ILE A 341 13.01 28.81 1.04
CA ILE A 341 12.88 27.35 1.11
C ILE A 341 12.95 26.93 2.58
N ILE A 342 11.95 26.16 3.01
CA ILE A 342 11.90 25.57 4.34
C ILE A 342 11.97 24.06 4.16
N THR A 343 12.98 23.43 4.74
CA THR A 343 13.11 21.97 4.75
C THR A 343 12.51 21.41 6.03
N HIS A 344 11.69 20.39 5.90
CA HIS A 344 11.03 19.70 6.99
C HIS A 344 11.10 18.18 6.78
N SER A 345 11.08 17.41 7.89
CA SER A 345 10.98 15.94 7.84
C SER A 345 9.82 15.50 8.70
N SER A 346 8.94 14.68 8.13
CA SER A 346 7.88 14.01 8.87
C SER A 346 8.44 12.77 9.57
N MET A 347 7.91 12.45 10.73
CA MET A 347 8.28 11.29 11.54
C MET A 347 7.06 10.46 11.90
N VAL A 348 7.26 9.27 12.42
CA VAL A 348 6.23 8.34 12.91
C VAL A 348 6.57 7.96 14.35
N ASP A 349 5.61 8.09 15.25
CA ASP A 349 5.81 7.80 16.66
C ASP A 349 6.14 6.33 16.89
N GLU A 350 5.47 5.43 16.19
CA GLU A 350 5.68 3.99 16.29
C GLU A 350 5.40 3.28 14.95
N TYR A 351 6.22 2.27 14.62
CA TYR A 351 6.00 1.38 13.47
C TYR A 351 5.20 0.16 13.90
N ILE A 352 3.92 0.09 13.49
CA ILE A 352 3.00 -0.98 13.88
C ILE A 352 2.90 -2.05 12.77
N TYR A 353 2.89 -1.62 11.49
CA TYR A 353 2.70 -2.49 10.35
C TYR A 353 3.96 -2.69 9.53
N GLN A 354 4.14 -3.89 9.02
CA GLN A 354 5.29 -4.30 8.19
C GLN A 354 4.89 -4.28 6.70
N PHE A 355 5.69 -3.63 5.86
CA PHE A 355 5.43 -3.53 4.44
C PHE A 355 6.70 -3.72 3.62
N PRO A 356 6.60 -4.29 2.38
CA PRO A 356 7.74 -4.44 1.50
C PRO A 356 8.29 -3.07 1.05
N PRO A 357 9.61 -2.97 0.84
CA PRO A 357 10.24 -1.75 0.34
C PRO A 357 9.78 -1.38 -1.08
N LEU A 358 10.12 -0.14 -1.48
CA LEU A 358 9.84 0.40 -2.82
C LEU A 358 10.55 -0.39 -3.93
#